data_ef63468f662c465b3e8bd65aa2388afb
#
_entry.id   ef63468f662c465b3e8bd65aa2388afb
#
_cell.length_a   1.000
_cell.length_b   1.000
_cell.length_c   1.000
_cell.angle_alpha   90.00
_cell.angle_beta   90.00
_cell.angle_gamma   90.00
#
_symmetry.space_group_name_H-M   'P 1'
#
loop_
_entity.id
_entity.type
_entity.pdbx_description
1 polymer ?
#
loop_
_entity_poly.entity_id
_entity_poly.type
_entity_poly.pdbx_seq_one_letter_code
_entity_poly.pdbx_strand_id
1 'polypeptide(L)'
;MSGVPEQVIPRVMEIGLGSFTIVPDPGVVNPGTGGGSGSTGDTGGTTEAGASIALDTMTSRSWGTSASEAATSVGVNPSALAATCMVESNCQNVAARPGSQIRGAFQMYDPTYEAGLTQAVRYNPNLAGTIQRGIDGSMDPANQAISAAATLRTEAAKLQAAGVSNPTVLDVRGGYNFGTGYTISLAQAADNQPMSEVLRSYSAAQLTANGIGSTTTVGQWRAAVAAKMGDAAYQPVLIGT
;
A
#
# COMPACT_ATOMS: atom_id res chain seq x y z
N MET A 1 -16.67 16.67 -30.18
CA MET A 1 -16.68 15.70 -29.06
C MET A 1 -15.69 16.21 -28.05
N SER A 2 -16.18 16.89 -27.01
CA SER A 2 -15.35 17.55 -26.00
C SER A 2 -15.01 16.52 -24.93
N GLY A 3 -13.74 16.11 -24.88
CA GLY A 3 -13.22 15.30 -23.78
C GLY A 3 -13.21 16.15 -22.50
N VAL A 4 -13.96 15.71 -21.49
CA VAL A 4 -13.87 16.26 -20.14
C VAL A 4 -12.48 15.88 -19.61
N PRO A 5 -11.64 16.83 -19.17
CA PRO A 5 -10.37 16.48 -18.57
C PRO A 5 -10.65 15.72 -17.26
N GLU A 6 -10.06 14.53 -17.15
CA GLU A 6 -10.02 13.75 -15.93
C GLU A 6 -9.39 14.62 -14.83
N GLN A 7 -10.21 15.16 -13.95
CA GLN A 7 -9.73 15.89 -12.80
C GLN A 7 -9.07 14.88 -11.86
N VAL A 8 -7.75 14.80 -11.94
CA VAL A 8 -6.92 14.17 -10.91
C VAL A 8 -7.10 15.00 -9.65
N ILE A 9 -8.03 14.61 -8.78
CA ILE A 9 -8.17 15.21 -7.45
C ILE A 9 -6.93 14.76 -6.67
N PRO A 10 -6.02 15.67 -6.29
CA PRO A 10 -4.87 15.29 -5.50
C PRO A 10 -5.37 14.74 -4.17
N ARG A 11 -5.04 13.51 -3.85
CA ARG A 11 -5.19 12.97 -2.51
C ARG A 11 -4.35 13.82 -1.57
N VAL A 12 -4.97 14.73 -0.86
CA VAL A 12 -4.39 15.26 0.36
C VAL A 12 -4.59 14.18 1.40
N MET A 13 -3.68 13.24 1.44
CA MET A 13 -3.58 12.33 2.57
C MET A 13 -3.07 13.16 3.75
N GLU A 14 -3.98 13.65 4.58
CA GLU A 14 -3.65 13.85 5.97
C GLU A 14 -3.51 12.46 6.61
N ILE A 15 -2.39 11.81 6.31
CA ILE A 15 -2.02 10.62 7.03
C ILE A 15 -1.90 11.05 8.48
N GLY A 16 -2.67 10.43 9.37
CA GLY A 16 -2.46 10.52 10.82
C GLY A 16 -1.18 9.83 11.24
N LEU A 17 -0.12 10.17 10.57
CA LEU A 17 1.23 9.86 10.95
C LEU A 17 1.55 10.83 12.08
N GLY A 18 1.57 10.34 13.31
CA GLY A 18 2.30 11.04 14.36
C GLY A 18 3.61 11.50 13.73
N SER A 19 3.91 12.80 13.88
CA SER A 19 5.02 13.53 13.27
C SER A 19 6.17 12.61 12.86
N PHE A 20 6.40 12.44 11.54
CA PHE A 20 7.64 11.86 11.07
C PHE A 20 8.75 12.87 11.35
N THR A 21 9.43 12.73 12.46
CA THR A 21 10.76 13.28 12.58
C THR A 21 11.67 12.25 11.93
N ILE A 22 12.02 12.46 10.65
CA ILE A 22 13.17 11.78 10.06
C ILE A 22 14.36 12.35 10.81
N VAL A 23 14.81 11.63 11.83
CA VAL A 23 16.12 11.90 12.44
C VAL A 23 17.14 11.46 11.40
N PRO A 24 17.99 12.31 10.85
CA PRO A 24 19.10 11.88 10.03
C PRO A 24 19.96 10.98 10.90
N ASP A 25 20.09 9.71 10.53
CA ASP A 25 21.03 8.81 11.18
C ASP A 25 22.46 9.29 10.90
N PRO A 26 23.22 9.70 11.94
CA PRO A 26 24.61 10.05 11.74
C PRO A 26 25.43 8.76 11.68
N GLY A 27 25.53 8.16 10.50
CA GLY A 27 26.53 7.15 10.20
C GLY A 27 26.05 5.70 10.11
N VAL A 28 25.47 5.33 8.97
CA VAL A 28 25.52 3.95 8.53
C VAL A 28 26.90 3.67 7.97
N VAL A 29 27.77 3.11 8.82
CA VAL A 29 29.00 2.46 8.39
C VAL A 29 28.58 1.20 7.64
N ASN A 30 28.89 1.16 6.36
CA ASN A 30 28.67 0.03 5.47
C ASN A 30 29.50 -1.19 6.00
N PRO A 31 28.90 -2.30 6.48
CA PRO A 31 29.66 -3.48 6.80
C PRO A 31 29.98 -4.21 5.51
N GLY A 32 31.26 -4.23 5.17
CA GLY A 32 31.83 -4.89 4.04
C GLY A 32 31.47 -6.36 3.94
N THR A 33 31.51 -6.79 2.69
CA THR A 33 31.56 -8.16 2.20
C THR A 33 32.27 -9.13 3.14
N GLY A 34 31.51 -10.09 3.68
CA GLY A 34 32.06 -11.23 4.39
C GLY A 34 31.24 -12.46 4.06
N GLY A 35 31.78 -13.35 3.21
CA GLY A 35 31.17 -14.62 2.84
C GLY A 35 31.16 -15.60 4.01
N GLY A 36 30.19 -16.51 3.99
CA GLY A 36 30.06 -17.62 4.95
C GLY A 36 28.91 -18.53 4.61
N SER A 37 29.18 -19.46 3.76
CA SER A 37 28.84 -20.90 3.70
C SER A 37 27.62 -21.43 4.47
N GLY A 38 26.68 -22.02 3.72
CA GLY A 38 26.19 -23.38 3.93
C GLY A 38 25.11 -23.61 4.97
N SER A 39 23.89 -23.83 4.50
CA SER A 39 23.16 -25.03 4.88
C SER A 39 22.07 -25.32 3.84
N THR A 40 22.23 -26.46 3.18
CA THR A 40 21.25 -27.10 2.31
C THR A 40 20.09 -27.64 3.15
N GLY A 41 18.89 -27.32 2.74
CA GLY A 41 17.65 -27.90 3.25
C GLY A 41 16.54 -27.67 2.25
N ASP A 42 16.56 -28.51 1.19
CA ASP A 42 15.45 -28.63 0.24
C ASP A 42 14.25 -29.21 0.94
N THR A 43 13.14 -28.50 0.94
CA THR A 43 11.81 -29.10 0.96
C THR A 43 10.90 -28.21 0.15
N GLY A 44 10.47 -28.74 -1.02
CA GLY A 44 9.42 -28.15 -1.84
C GLY A 44 8.15 -27.91 -1.01
N GLY A 45 7.94 -26.67 -0.65
CA GLY A 45 6.74 -26.17 0.00
C GLY A 45 6.11 -25.16 -0.93
N THR A 46 4.85 -25.41 -1.29
CA THR A 46 3.90 -24.38 -1.73
C THR A 46 4.20 -23.10 -0.98
N THR A 47 4.38 -21.99 -1.71
CA THR A 47 4.55 -20.65 -1.15
C THR A 47 3.28 -20.30 -0.37
N GLU A 48 3.20 -20.76 0.89
CA GLU A 48 2.27 -20.21 1.84
C GLU A 48 2.57 -18.72 1.94
N ALA A 49 1.52 -17.90 1.89
CA ALA A 49 1.62 -16.46 2.14
C ALA A 49 2.37 -16.29 3.46
N GLY A 50 3.63 -15.81 3.41
CA GLY A 50 4.54 -15.83 4.54
C GLY A 50 3.91 -15.14 5.75
N ALA A 51 3.97 -15.78 6.90
CA ALA A 51 3.57 -15.17 8.17
C ALA A 51 4.34 -13.86 8.35
N SER A 52 3.63 -12.80 8.75
CA SER A 52 4.23 -11.49 9.03
C SER A 52 3.57 -10.88 10.26
N ILE A 53 4.33 -10.05 10.98
CA ILE A 53 3.79 -9.31 12.15
C ILE A 53 2.57 -8.47 11.73
N ALA A 54 2.60 -7.93 10.52
CA ALA A 54 1.46 -7.19 9.97
C ALA A 54 0.23 -8.09 9.81
N LEU A 55 0.40 -9.31 9.28
CA LEU A 55 -0.69 -10.27 9.11
C LEU A 55 -1.26 -10.69 10.47
N ASP A 56 -0.42 -10.99 11.43
CA ASP A 56 -0.84 -11.35 12.79
C ASP A 56 -1.63 -10.19 13.43
N THR A 57 -1.17 -8.95 13.25
CA THR A 57 -1.88 -7.76 13.75
C THR A 57 -3.24 -7.61 13.09
N MET A 58 -3.34 -7.76 11.78
CA MET A 58 -4.60 -7.66 11.05
C MET A 58 -5.56 -8.79 11.46
N THR A 59 -5.08 -10.03 11.51
CA THR A 59 -5.92 -11.20 11.83
C THR A 59 -6.38 -11.23 13.29
N SER A 60 -5.67 -10.54 14.20
CA SER A 60 -6.14 -10.35 15.57
C SER A 60 -7.38 -9.45 15.69
N ARG A 61 -7.73 -8.70 14.63
CA ARG A 61 -8.97 -7.91 14.58
C ARG A 61 -10.17 -8.82 14.28
N SER A 62 -11.34 -8.45 14.79
CA SER A 62 -12.60 -9.20 14.55
C SER A 62 -12.96 -9.36 13.07
N TRP A 63 -12.44 -8.50 12.21
CA TRP A 63 -12.64 -8.52 10.75
C TRP A 63 -11.44 -9.09 9.96
N GLY A 64 -10.36 -9.46 10.65
CA GLY A 64 -9.07 -9.79 10.01
C GLY A 64 -9.11 -11.04 9.15
N THR A 65 -9.83 -12.09 9.59
CA THR A 65 -10.02 -13.31 8.80
C THR A 65 -10.74 -12.99 7.48
N SER A 66 -11.85 -12.24 7.55
CA SER A 66 -12.60 -11.82 6.35
C SER A 66 -11.75 -10.95 5.42
N ALA A 67 -10.87 -10.10 5.97
CA ALA A 67 -9.92 -9.31 5.17
C ALA A 67 -8.90 -10.20 4.44
N SER A 68 -8.37 -11.23 5.11
CA SER A 68 -7.45 -12.19 4.49
C SER A 68 -8.11 -12.99 3.37
N GLU A 69 -9.35 -13.43 3.58
CA GLU A 69 -10.17 -14.10 2.57
C GLU A 69 -10.45 -13.18 1.38
N ALA A 70 -10.77 -11.90 1.66
CA ALA A 70 -10.98 -10.88 0.63
C ALA A 70 -9.72 -10.69 -0.24
N ALA A 71 -8.53 -10.59 0.37
CA ALA A 71 -7.28 -10.49 -0.35
C ALA A 71 -7.07 -11.70 -1.27
N THR A 72 -7.16 -12.90 -0.72
CA THR A 72 -7.00 -14.16 -1.46
C THR A 72 -8.01 -14.27 -2.60
N SER A 73 -9.26 -13.88 -2.38
CA SER A 73 -10.33 -13.95 -3.36
C SER A 73 -10.08 -13.12 -4.62
N VAL A 74 -9.28 -12.08 -4.52
CA VAL A 74 -8.85 -11.25 -5.64
C VAL A 74 -7.39 -11.49 -6.04
N GLY A 75 -6.75 -12.56 -5.56
CA GLY A 75 -5.39 -12.94 -5.94
C GLY A 75 -4.29 -12.09 -5.31
N VAL A 76 -4.55 -11.50 -4.15
CA VAL A 76 -3.58 -10.69 -3.38
C VAL A 76 -3.09 -11.45 -2.17
N ASN A 77 -1.81 -11.34 -1.88
CA ASN A 77 -1.20 -11.87 -0.67
C ASN A 77 -1.80 -11.18 0.58
N PRO A 78 -2.39 -11.92 1.53
CA PRO A 78 -2.93 -11.34 2.76
C PRO A 78 -1.91 -10.50 3.55
N SER A 79 -0.62 -10.87 3.55
CA SER A 79 0.43 -10.06 4.17
C SER A 79 0.61 -8.70 3.50
N ALA A 80 0.42 -8.60 2.19
CA ALA A 80 0.46 -7.32 1.48
C ALA A 80 -0.70 -6.40 1.89
N LEU A 81 -1.90 -6.96 2.03
CA LEU A 81 -3.05 -6.22 2.53
C LEU A 81 -2.83 -5.78 3.98
N ALA A 82 -2.31 -6.67 4.83
CA ALA A 82 -2.00 -6.39 6.21
C ALA A 82 -0.95 -5.28 6.37
N ALA A 83 0.15 -5.34 5.61
CA ALA A 83 1.15 -4.27 5.60
C ALA A 83 0.54 -2.91 5.23
N THR A 84 -0.45 -2.90 4.33
CA THR A 84 -1.16 -1.68 3.96
C THR A 84 -1.96 -1.13 5.13
N CYS A 85 -2.76 -1.94 5.83
CA CYS A 85 -3.52 -1.43 6.99
C CYS A 85 -2.60 -1.00 8.15
N MET A 86 -1.43 -1.63 8.33
CA MET A 86 -0.43 -1.21 9.32
C MET A 86 0.03 0.23 9.06
N VAL A 87 0.39 0.54 7.83
CA VAL A 87 0.83 1.89 7.46
C VAL A 87 -0.29 2.91 7.57
N GLU A 88 -1.51 2.54 7.19
CA GLU A 88 -2.64 3.46 7.11
C GLU A 88 -3.22 3.82 8.49
N SER A 89 -3.38 2.85 9.37
CA SER A 89 -4.11 3.05 10.62
C SER A 89 -3.65 2.18 11.78
N ASN A 90 -2.56 1.43 11.63
CA ASN A 90 -2.20 0.33 12.52
C ASN A 90 -3.34 -0.72 12.61
N CYS A 91 -3.99 -0.99 11.48
CA CYS A 91 -5.15 -1.85 11.35
C CYS A 91 -6.32 -1.47 12.29
N GLN A 92 -6.51 -0.19 12.56
CA GLN A 92 -7.63 0.32 13.35
C GLN A 92 -8.70 0.89 12.42
N ASN A 93 -9.97 0.59 12.69
CA ASN A 93 -11.09 1.18 11.95
C ASN A 93 -11.35 2.62 12.43
N VAL A 94 -10.68 3.58 11.82
CA VAL A 94 -10.66 4.98 12.23
C VAL A 94 -11.68 5.78 11.45
N ALA A 95 -12.55 6.50 12.16
CA ALA A 95 -13.51 7.42 11.53
C ALA A 95 -12.79 8.57 10.80
N ALA A 96 -13.45 9.12 9.81
CA ALA A 96 -12.96 10.32 9.14
C ALA A 96 -12.80 11.47 10.15
N ARG A 97 -11.69 12.22 10.05
CA ARG A 97 -11.53 13.45 10.81
C ARG A 97 -12.50 14.52 10.30
N PRO A 98 -12.88 15.51 11.12
CA PRO A 98 -13.66 16.64 10.65
C PRO A 98 -13.04 17.27 9.39
N GLY A 99 -13.83 17.40 8.33
CA GLY A 99 -13.38 17.95 7.04
C GLY A 99 -12.64 16.97 6.11
N SER A 100 -12.34 15.73 6.55
CA SER A 100 -11.75 14.69 5.73
C SER A 100 -12.79 13.66 5.28
N GLN A 101 -12.63 13.12 4.06
CA GLN A 101 -13.39 11.98 3.54
C GLN A 101 -12.59 10.67 3.57
N ILE A 102 -11.40 10.70 4.19
CA ILE A 102 -10.53 9.53 4.33
C ILE A 102 -10.85 8.84 5.64
N ARG A 103 -11.15 7.53 5.60
CA ARG A 103 -11.63 6.77 6.76
C ARG A 103 -11.31 5.28 6.69
N GLY A 104 -11.59 4.59 7.80
CA GLY A 104 -11.53 3.15 7.91
C GLY A 104 -10.13 2.59 8.16
N ALA A 105 -10.02 1.27 8.18
CA ALA A 105 -8.77 0.58 8.48
C ALA A 105 -7.70 0.79 7.38
N PHE A 106 -8.12 1.00 6.15
CA PHE A 106 -7.27 1.19 4.99
C PHE A 106 -7.20 2.66 4.53
N GLN A 107 -7.74 3.59 5.32
CA GLN A 107 -7.72 5.05 5.09
C GLN A 107 -8.07 5.40 3.64
N MET A 108 -9.19 4.92 3.17
CA MET A 108 -9.63 5.13 1.79
C MET A 108 -10.51 6.37 1.65
N TYR A 109 -10.31 7.10 0.56
CA TYR A 109 -11.20 8.15 0.07
C TYR A 109 -12.40 7.51 -0.63
N ASP A 110 -13.62 8.02 -0.44
CA ASP A 110 -14.85 7.39 -0.94
C ASP A 110 -14.81 7.04 -2.44
N PRO A 111 -14.39 7.91 -3.37
CA PRO A 111 -14.26 7.53 -4.78
C PRO A 111 -13.25 6.40 -5.03
N THR A 112 -12.16 6.34 -4.26
CA THR A 112 -11.17 5.25 -4.37
C THR A 112 -11.74 3.95 -3.87
N TYR A 113 -12.49 3.99 -2.78
CA TYR A 113 -13.21 2.85 -2.24
C TYR A 113 -14.19 2.26 -3.28
N GLU A 114 -15.02 3.10 -3.90
CA GLU A 114 -15.97 2.69 -4.92
C GLU A 114 -15.28 2.12 -6.19
N ALA A 115 -14.20 2.75 -6.61
CA ALA A 115 -13.40 2.27 -7.74
C ALA A 115 -12.78 0.91 -7.44
N GLY A 116 -12.23 0.73 -6.24
CA GLY A 116 -11.66 -0.55 -5.79
C GLY A 116 -12.69 -1.67 -5.73
N LEU A 117 -13.90 -1.42 -5.22
CA LEU A 117 -15.00 -2.40 -5.26
C LEU A 117 -15.38 -2.79 -6.70
N THR A 118 -15.39 -1.82 -7.61
CA THR A 118 -15.65 -2.08 -9.02
C THR A 118 -14.59 -2.98 -9.65
N GLN A 119 -13.31 -2.77 -9.29
CA GLN A 119 -12.23 -3.66 -9.72
C GLN A 119 -12.31 -5.04 -9.05
N ALA A 120 -12.68 -5.11 -7.77
CA ALA A 120 -12.84 -6.37 -7.07
C ALA A 120 -13.84 -7.29 -7.77
N VAL A 121 -14.99 -6.77 -8.18
CA VAL A 121 -16.00 -7.53 -8.94
C VAL A 121 -15.47 -7.98 -10.32
N ARG A 122 -14.60 -7.18 -10.96
CA ARG A 122 -13.95 -7.59 -12.22
C ARG A 122 -12.98 -8.76 -12.00
N TYR A 123 -12.25 -8.76 -10.89
CA TYR A 123 -11.31 -9.83 -10.54
C TYR A 123 -12.02 -11.09 -10.03
N ASN A 124 -13.13 -10.91 -9.31
CA ASN A 124 -13.94 -11.99 -8.78
C ASN A 124 -15.43 -11.59 -8.84
N PRO A 125 -16.17 -12.01 -9.87
CA PRO A 125 -17.59 -11.69 -10.04
C PRO A 125 -18.49 -12.15 -8.88
N ASN A 126 -18.08 -13.17 -8.12
CA ASN A 126 -18.85 -13.67 -6.98
C ASN A 126 -18.97 -12.63 -5.85
N LEU A 127 -18.11 -11.63 -5.82
CA LEU A 127 -18.17 -10.54 -4.85
C LEU A 127 -19.33 -9.57 -5.10
N ALA A 128 -19.97 -9.58 -6.26
CA ALA A 128 -21.02 -8.62 -6.62
C ALA A 128 -22.19 -8.60 -5.63
N GLY A 129 -22.52 -9.77 -5.03
CA GLY A 129 -23.62 -9.89 -4.05
C GLY A 129 -23.21 -9.65 -2.60
N THR A 130 -21.93 -9.48 -2.31
CA THR A 130 -21.42 -9.37 -0.93
C THR A 130 -20.85 -7.99 -0.60
N ILE A 131 -20.50 -7.19 -1.61
CA ILE A 131 -19.95 -5.85 -1.40
C ILE A 131 -21.04 -4.85 -1.00
N GLN A 132 -20.69 -3.98 -0.05
CA GLN A 132 -21.53 -2.87 0.37
C GLN A 132 -20.92 -1.56 -0.08
N ARG A 133 -21.65 -0.77 -0.87
CA ARG A 133 -21.22 0.53 -1.38
C ARG A 133 -21.61 1.67 -0.44
N GLY A 134 -21.05 2.86 -0.67
CA GLY A 134 -21.33 4.06 0.11
C GLY A 134 -20.61 4.10 1.45
N ILE A 135 -21.04 5.07 2.27
CA ILE A 135 -20.39 5.38 3.56
C ILE A 135 -20.40 4.20 4.51
N ASP A 136 -21.52 3.51 4.64
CA ASP A 136 -21.65 2.39 5.57
C ASP A 136 -20.68 1.25 5.19
N GLY A 137 -20.58 0.96 3.89
CA GLY A 137 -19.61 -0.01 3.39
C GLY A 137 -18.15 0.42 3.57
N SER A 138 -17.85 1.72 3.39
CA SER A 138 -16.49 2.22 3.57
C SER A 138 -16.04 2.26 5.04
N MET A 139 -16.97 2.20 5.99
CA MET A 139 -16.71 2.08 7.42
C MET A 139 -16.72 0.63 7.93
N ASP A 140 -17.16 -0.33 7.11
CA ASP A 140 -16.97 -1.74 7.39
C ASP A 140 -15.55 -2.16 6.95
N PRO A 141 -14.65 -2.51 7.88
CA PRO A 141 -13.27 -2.80 7.55
C PRO A 141 -13.10 -4.08 6.71
N ALA A 142 -13.99 -5.08 6.85
CA ALA A 142 -13.95 -6.27 6.02
C ALA A 142 -14.32 -5.94 4.57
N ASN A 143 -15.33 -5.12 4.38
CA ASN A 143 -15.73 -4.67 3.05
C ASN A 143 -14.71 -3.68 2.45
N GLN A 144 -14.10 -2.81 3.29
CA GLN A 144 -13.01 -1.93 2.84
C GLN A 144 -11.78 -2.71 2.40
N ALA A 145 -11.48 -3.85 3.04
CA ALA A 145 -10.40 -4.76 2.68
C ALA A 145 -10.54 -5.29 1.24
N ILE A 146 -11.77 -5.57 0.79
CA ILE A 146 -12.05 -6.00 -0.59
C ILE A 146 -11.58 -4.91 -1.58
N SER A 147 -11.93 -3.66 -1.33
CA SER A 147 -11.54 -2.53 -2.17
C SER A 147 -10.02 -2.29 -2.14
N ALA A 148 -9.42 -2.34 -0.95
CA ALA A 148 -7.98 -2.14 -0.78
C ALA A 148 -7.18 -3.24 -1.50
N ALA A 149 -7.57 -4.51 -1.36
CA ALA A 149 -6.93 -5.62 -2.05
C ALA A 149 -7.02 -5.47 -3.58
N ALA A 150 -8.19 -5.13 -4.11
CA ALA A 150 -8.36 -4.91 -5.55
C ALA A 150 -7.51 -3.72 -6.06
N THR A 151 -7.35 -2.68 -5.25
CA THR A 151 -6.46 -1.56 -5.54
C THR A 151 -5.00 -2.04 -5.61
N LEU A 152 -4.53 -2.80 -4.63
CA LEU A 152 -3.17 -3.36 -4.63
C LEU A 152 -2.91 -4.23 -5.85
N ARG A 153 -3.87 -5.11 -6.22
CA ARG A 153 -3.76 -5.93 -7.43
C ARG A 153 -3.65 -5.08 -8.69
N THR A 154 -4.45 -4.02 -8.78
CA THR A 154 -4.42 -3.11 -9.94
C THR A 154 -3.07 -2.42 -10.06
N GLU A 155 -2.49 -1.95 -8.95
CA GLU A 155 -1.19 -1.29 -8.95
C GLU A 155 -0.06 -2.28 -9.27
N ALA A 156 -0.11 -3.50 -8.74
CA ALA A 156 0.84 -4.56 -9.08
C ALA A 156 0.79 -4.92 -10.57
N ALA A 157 -0.40 -5.05 -11.16
CA ALA A 157 -0.55 -5.33 -12.60
C ALA A 157 0.04 -4.21 -13.47
N LYS A 158 -0.06 -2.94 -13.06
CA LYS A 158 0.61 -1.82 -13.76
C LYS A 158 2.13 -1.94 -13.72
N LEU A 159 2.68 -2.30 -12.56
CA LEU A 159 4.13 -2.50 -12.43
C LEU A 159 4.61 -3.69 -13.25
N GLN A 160 3.86 -4.79 -13.30
CA GLN A 160 4.18 -5.92 -14.17
C GLN A 160 4.19 -5.50 -15.66
N ALA A 161 3.19 -4.73 -16.09
CA ALA A 161 3.15 -4.18 -17.44
C ALA A 161 4.33 -3.22 -17.74
N ALA A 162 4.90 -2.59 -16.70
CA ALA A 162 6.09 -1.73 -16.80
C ALA A 162 7.42 -2.51 -16.62
N GLY A 163 7.41 -3.84 -16.58
CA GLY A 163 8.59 -4.69 -16.52
C GLY A 163 9.06 -5.08 -15.11
N VAL A 164 8.31 -4.76 -14.07
CA VAL A 164 8.58 -5.25 -12.70
C VAL A 164 7.91 -6.61 -12.53
N SER A 165 8.67 -7.70 -12.65
CA SER A 165 8.11 -9.06 -12.74
C SER A 165 7.37 -9.51 -11.47
N ASN A 166 7.84 -9.11 -10.29
CA ASN A 166 7.27 -9.51 -9.01
C ASN A 166 7.12 -8.30 -8.06
N PRO A 167 6.11 -7.43 -8.28
CA PRO A 167 5.95 -6.22 -7.49
C PRO A 167 5.73 -6.52 -6.01
N THR A 168 6.52 -5.86 -5.16
CA THR A 168 6.39 -5.96 -3.70
C THR A 168 5.35 -4.95 -3.18
N VAL A 169 4.99 -5.11 -1.90
CA VAL A 169 4.09 -4.16 -1.22
C VAL A 169 4.66 -2.74 -1.24
N LEU A 170 5.97 -2.62 -1.05
CA LEU A 170 6.66 -1.32 -1.09
C LEU A 170 6.61 -0.68 -2.48
N ASP A 171 6.74 -1.48 -3.56
CA ASP A 171 6.68 -0.98 -4.93
C ASP A 171 5.33 -0.37 -5.28
N VAL A 172 4.23 -1.00 -4.84
CA VAL A 172 2.87 -0.49 -5.11
C VAL A 172 2.48 0.67 -4.21
N ARG A 173 3.25 0.93 -3.15
CA ARG A 173 2.92 1.94 -2.15
C ARG A 173 2.78 3.33 -2.74
N GLY A 174 3.59 3.68 -3.74
CA GLY A 174 3.52 4.94 -4.43
C GLY A 174 2.13 5.22 -5.01
N GLY A 175 1.54 4.25 -5.69
CA GLY A 175 0.20 4.34 -6.26
C GLY A 175 -0.89 4.42 -5.21
N TYR A 176 -0.76 3.65 -4.15
CA TYR A 176 -1.71 3.68 -3.04
C TYR A 176 -1.72 5.03 -2.31
N ASN A 177 -0.53 5.61 -2.07
CA ASN A 177 -0.37 6.85 -1.32
C ASN A 177 -0.67 8.11 -2.13
N PHE A 178 -0.10 8.20 -3.33
CA PHE A 178 -0.07 9.43 -4.12
C PHE A 178 -0.97 9.35 -5.37
N GLY A 179 -1.66 8.24 -5.54
CA GLY A 179 -2.52 7.97 -6.68
C GLY A 179 -1.82 7.18 -7.78
N THR A 180 -2.63 6.51 -8.57
CA THR A 180 -2.21 5.49 -9.54
C THR A 180 -1.25 6.00 -10.63
N GLY A 181 -1.21 7.31 -10.88
CA GLY A 181 -0.25 7.95 -11.80
C GLY A 181 1.19 7.91 -11.31
N TYR A 182 1.43 7.69 -10.01
CA TYR A 182 2.77 7.67 -9.42
C TYR A 182 3.31 6.28 -9.13
N THR A 183 2.54 5.21 -9.38
CA THR A 183 2.97 3.83 -9.11
C THR A 183 4.29 3.50 -9.77
N ILE A 184 4.36 3.66 -11.09
CA ILE A 184 5.55 3.31 -11.87
C ILE A 184 6.71 4.27 -11.57
N SER A 185 6.45 5.58 -11.56
CA SER A 185 7.49 6.57 -11.35
C SER A 185 8.16 6.45 -9.99
N LEU A 186 7.40 6.17 -8.93
CA LEU A 186 7.97 5.95 -7.60
C LEU A 186 8.64 4.59 -7.45
N ALA A 187 8.13 3.53 -8.06
CA ALA A 187 8.77 2.22 -8.02
C ALA A 187 10.12 2.19 -8.75
N GLN A 188 10.25 2.95 -9.85
CA GLN A 188 11.45 2.99 -10.70
C GLN A 188 12.40 4.16 -10.39
N ALA A 189 12.01 5.08 -9.51
CA ALA A 189 12.87 6.21 -9.16
C ALA A 189 14.13 5.76 -8.41
N ALA A 190 15.25 6.44 -8.64
CA ALA A 190 16.49 6.20 -7.91
C ALA A 190 16.37 6.65 -6.44
N ASP A 191 17.01 5.93 -5.53
CA ASP A 191 16.91 6.22 -4.09
C ASP A 191 17.43 7.61 -3.69
N ASN A 192 18.38 8.16 -4.43
CA ASN A 192 18.90 9.50 -4.21
C ASN A 192 18.06 10.62 -4.85
N GLN A 193 17.02 10.26 -5.61
CA GLN A 193 16.17 11.25 -6.28
C GLN A 193 15.26 11.94 -5.25
N PRO A 194 15.13 13.28 -5.27
CA PRO A 194 14.20 14.01 -4.41
C PRO A 194 12.74 13.60 -4.68
N MET A 195 11.97 13.38 -3.61
CA MET A 195 10.53 13.08 -3.72
C MET A 195 9.76 14.17 -4.46
N SER A 196 10.15 15.44 -4.28
CA SER A 196 9.52 16.58 -4.96
C SER A 196 9.70 16.56 -6.49
N GLU A 197 10.75 15.94 -6.99
CA GLU A 197 10.97 15.77 -8.43
C GLU A 197 10.12 14.67 -9.03
N VAL A 198 9.79 13.64 -8.25
CA VAL A 198 8.89 12.56 -8.68
C VAL A 198 7.45 13.01 -8.57
N LEU A 199 7.07 13.63 -7.45
CA LEU A 199 5.71 14.09 -7.13
C LEU A 199 5.45 15.53 -7.57
N ARG A 200 5.75 15.85 -8.83
CA ARG A 200 5.75 17.22 -9.37
C ARG A 200 4.39 17.95 -9.29
N SER A 201 3.27 17.23 -9.23
CA SER A 201 1.95 17.86 -9.10
C SER A 201 1.58 18.19 -7.65
N TYR A 202 2.42 17.79 -6.68
CA TYR A 202 2.20 18.09 -5.27
C TYR A 202 2.89 19.39 -4.89
N SER A 203 2.16 20.29 -4.21
CA SER A 203 2.75 21.47 -3.60
C SER A 203 3.65 21.11 -2.41
N ALA A 204 4.56 21.99 -2.02
CA ALA A 204 5.40 21.79 -0.84
C ALA A 204 4.56 21.55 0.44
N ALA A 205 3.42 22.24 0.59
CA ALA A 205 2.52 22.04 1.71
C ALA A 205 1.89 20.63 1.71
N GLN A 206 1.49 20.11 0.55
CA GLN A 206 0.96 18.75 0.42
C GLN A 206 2.04 17.70 0.69
N LEU A 207 3.27 17.92 0.23
CA LEU A 207 4.40 17.03 0.54
C LEU A 207 4.67 17.00 2.05
N THR A 208 4.72 18.17 2.68
CA THR A 208 4.92 18.29 4.13
C THR A 208 3.79 17.60 4.93
N ALA A 209 2.53 17.76 4.51
CA ALA A 209 1.40 17.06 5.11
C ALA A 209 1.51 15.52 5.01
N ASN A 210 2.26 15.02 4.02
CA ASN A 210 2.58 13.61 3.86
C ASN A 210 3.93 13.20 4.51
N GLY A 211 4.49 14.06 5.38
CA GLY A 211 5.77 13.78 6.06
C GLY A 211 7.00 13.89 5.15
N ILE A 212 6.86 14.48 3.96
CA ILE A 212 7.94 14.63 2.98
C ILE A 212 8.49 16.04 3.09
N GLY A 213 9.71 16.16 3.61
CA GLY A 213 10.46 17.43 3.65
C GLY A 213 11.05 17.79 2.28
N SER A 214 11.55 19.02 2.17
CA SER A 214 12.13 19.53 0.92
C SER A 214 13.36 18.75 0.41
N THR A 215 14.05 18.06 1.30
CA THR A 215 15.25 17.26 1.01
C THR A 215 15.01 15.76 1.06
N THR A 216 13.78 15.32 1.34
CA THR A 216 13.47 13.89 1.44
C THR A 216 13.67 13.21 0.10
N THR A 217 14.50 12.17 0.08
CA THR A 217 14.73 11.34 -1.11
C THR A 217 13.76 10.17 -1.17
N VAL A 218 13.63 9.55 -2.35
CA VAL A 218 12.83 8.35 -2.57
C VAL A 218 13.29 7.20 -1.65
N GLY A 219 14.60 6.99 -1.50
CA GLY A 219 15.15 5.96 -0.63
C GLY A 219 14.80 6.20 0.85
N GLN A 220 14.87 7.45 1.33
CA GLN A 220 14.46 7.79 2.69
C GLN A 220 12.96 7.55 2.91
N TRP A 221 12.11 7.91 1.95
CA TRP A 221 10.68 7.63 2.01
C TRP A 221 10.40 6.12 2.01
N ARG A 222 11.05 5.35 1.10
CA ARG A 222 10.93 3.88 1.06
C ARG A 222 11.34 3.25 2.39
N ALA A 223 12.46 3.67 2.96
CA ALA A 223 12.94 3.14 4.24
C ALA A 223 11.95 3.42 5.39
N ALA A 224 11.42 4.64 5.45
CA ALA A 224 10.44 5.01 6.47
C ALA A 224 9.12 4.23 6.33
N VAL A 225 8.67 3.98 5.11
CA VAL A 225 7.47 3.18 4.83
C VAL A 225 7.73 1.70 5.13
N ALA A 226 8.86 1.15 4.68
CA ALA A 226 9.23 -0.24 4.95
C ALA A 226 9.34 -0.52 6.46
N ALA A 227 9.89 0.41 7.24
CA ALA A 227 9.96 0.28 8.70
C ALA A 227 8.57 0.13 9.36
N LYS A 228 7.52 0.72 8.78
CA LYS A 228 6.14 0.55 9.27
C LYS A 228 5.48 -0.72 8.80
N MET A 229 5.82 -1.19 7.59
CA MET A 229 5.31 -2.45 7.04
C MET A 229 5.96 -3.67 7.68
N GLY A 230 7.14 -3.48 8.27
CA GLY A 230 7.94 -4.58 8.81
C GLY A 230 8.41 -5.55 7.71
N ASP A 231 8.45 -6.82 8.05
CA ASP A 231 8.86 -7.93 7.17
C ASP A 231 7.97 -8.11 5.93
N ALA A 232 6.75 -7.61 5.98
CA ALA A 232 5.82 -7.66 4.84
C ALA A 232 6.14 -6.66 3.71
N ALA A 233 7.01 -5.67 3.92
CA ALA A 233 7.33 -4.62 2.94
C ALA A 233 7.81 -5.19 1.59
N TYR A 234 8.60 -6.25 1.64
CA TYR A 234 9.25 -6.87 0.49
C TYR A 234 8.56 -8.14 0.01
N GLN A 235 7.41 -8.47 0.57
CA GLN A 235 6.63 -9.60 0.09
C GLN A 235 5.92 -9.26 -1.22
N PRO A 236 5.76 -10.25 -2.13
CA PRO A 236 4.98 -10.07 -3.34
C PRO A 236 3.55 -9.64 -3.03
N VAL A 237 3.01 -8.73 -3.85
CA VAL A 237 1.60 -8.34 -3.75
C VAL A 237 0.68 -9.46 -4.23
N LEU A 238 1.07 -10.16 -5.30
CA LEU A 238 0.25 -11.18 -5.94
C LEU A 238 0.61 -12.57 -5.43
N ILE A 239 -0.40 -13.44 -5.30
CA ILE A 239 -0.21 -14.87 -5.03
C ILE A 239 -0.18 -15.65 -6.35
N GLY A 240 0.73 -16.64 -6.46
CA GLY A 240 0.76 -17.59 -7.58
C GLY A 240 1.28 -17.01 -8.91
N THR A 241 2.16 -16.00 -8.87
CA THR A 241 2.87 -15.48 -10.06
C THR A 241 4.26 -16.06 -10.17
#